data_c3e8f244f7fde35eca23e14c1d8c8fef
#
_entry.id   c3e8f244f7fde35eca23e14c1d8c8fef
#
_cell.length_a   1.000
_cell.length_b   1.000
_cell.length_c   1.000
_cell.angle_alpha   90.00
_cell.angle_beta   90.00
_cell.angle_gamma   90.00
#
_symmetry.space_group_name_H-M   'P 1'
#
loop_
_entity.id
_entity.type
_entity.pdbx_description
1 polymer ?
#
loop_
_entity_poly.entity_id
_entity_poly.type
_entity_poly.pdbx_seq_one_letter_code
_entity_poly.pdbx_strand_id
1 'polypeptide(L)'
;NGSMILLGGSPGIGKSTLALQILGTLNENVLYVSAEESEEQIALRAKRLNILSSNIHLSSENRIDEIINQINIVKPQLLIIDSVQTVYSDSVESLPGSITQIRECGQKLLQVAKDEKIAVLVIGHVTKEGVIAGPKMLEHMVDTVLYLEGDERQDHRILRSVKNRFGTTNEVGIFQMNTNGLSEVRNPSELFLAERRIDITGSTIFPSLEGTRPILVEIQSLVSPANFNTPQRNVNGFDFKRLSMLVAVLEKRMGYKMGTQDVYVNLVGGLK
;
A
#
# COMPACT_ATOMS: atom_id res chain seq x y z
N ASN A 1 1.28 -22.63 1.65
CA ASN A 1 0.28 -23.16 0.73
C ASN A 1 -1.09 -23.16 1.40
N GLY A 2 -2.17 -22.81 0.66
CA GLY A 2 -3.52 -22.68 1.21
C GLY A 2 -3.79 -21.39 1.95
N SER A 3 -3.07 -20.30 1.62
CA SER A 3 -3.20 -18.99 2.26
C SER A 3 -3.74 -17.94 1.29
N MET A 4 -4.48 -17.00 1.84
CA MET A 4 -5.03 -15.87 1.10
C MET A 4 -4.42 -14.56 1.62
N ILE A 5 -3.91 -13.75 0.69
CA ILE A 5 -3.23 -12.49 0.94
C ILE A 5 -4.01 -11.36 0.27
N LEU A 6 -4.28 -10.29 0.99
CA LEU A 6 -4.84 -9.06 0.44
C LEU A 6 -3.75 -8.02 0.24
N LEU A 7 -3.62 -7.50 -0.98
CA LEU A 7 -2.78 -6.34 -1.30
C LEU A 7 -3.69 -5.13 -1.56
N GLY A 8 -3.80 -4.26 -0.56
CA GLY A 8 -4.58 -3.04 -0.62
C GLY A 8 -3.74 -1.81 -1.01
N GLY A 9 -4.41 -0.76 -1.47
CA GLY A 9 -3.79 0.54 -1.75
C GLY A 9 -4.60 1.38 -2.73
N SER A 10 -4.29 2.66 -2.83
CA SER A 10 -4.97 3.59 -3.75
C SER A 10 -4.87 3.13 -5.21
N PRO A 11 -5.84 3.46 -6.08
CA PRO A 11 -5.69 3.27 -7.52
C PRO A 11 -4.40 3.92 -8.03
N GLY A 12 -3.71 3.30 -9.00
CA GLY A 12 -2.49 3.84 -9.59
C GLY A 12 -1.22 3.75 -8.73
N ILE A 13 -1.28 3.29 -7.46
CA ILE A 13 -0.12 3.26 -6.56
C ILE A 13 0.97 2.26 -6.97
N GLY A 14 0.65 1.27 -7.80
CA GLY A 14 1.60 0.27 -8.30
C GLY A 14 1.34 -1.16 -7.84
N LYS A 15 0.15 -1.49 -7.31
CA LYS A 15 -0.21 -2.85 -6.84
C LYS A 15 -0.03 -3.92 -7.92
N SER A 16 -0.63 -3.70 -9.10
CA SER A 16 -0.51 -4.62 -10.24
C SER A 16 0.93 -4.75 -10.75
N THR A 17 1.70 -3.65 -10.69
CA THR A 17 3.14 -3.66 -11.02
C THR A 17 3.91 -4.54 -10.04
N LEU A 18 3.68 -4.37 -8.74
CA LEU A 18 4.31 -5.19 -7.70
C LEU A 18 3.95 -6.68 -7.87
N ALA A 19 2.66 -6.96 -8.11
CA ALA A 19 2.20 -8.33 -8.33
C ALA A 19 2.90 -8.98 -9.53
N LEU A 20 2.97 -8.29 -10.67
CA LEU A 20 3.69 -8.79 -11.84
C LEU A 20 5.19 -9.00 -11.56
N GLN A 21 5.85 -8.08 -10.86
CA GLN A 21 7.28 -8.23 -10.53
C GLN A 21 7.54 -9.45 -9.63
N ILE A 22 6.63 -9.75 -8.69
CA ILE A 22 6.69 -10.97 -7.90
C ILE A 22 6.63 -12.21 -8.82
N LEU A 23 5.75 -12.21 -9.83
CA LEU A 23 5.65 -13.32 -10.78
C LEU A 23 6.95 -13.57 -11.54
N GLY A 24 7.67 -12.50 -11.89
CA GLY A 24 8.95 -12.60 -12.57
C GLY A 24 10.06 -13.30 -11.76
N THR A 25 9.86 -13.48 -10.45
CA THR A 25 10.79 -14.18 -9.57
C THR A 25 10.41 -15.63 -9.28
N LEU A 26 9.23 -16.05 -9.75
CA LEU A 26 8.69 -17.40 -9.52
C LEU A 26 8.91 -18.28 -10.75
N ASN A 27 9.17 -19.56 -10.49
CA ASN A 27 9.27 -20.60 -11.53
C ASN A 27 8.03 -21.49 -11.59
N GLU A 28 7.08 -21.27 -10.71
CA GLU A 28 5.86 -22.05 -10.57
C GLU A 28 4.79 -21.58 -11.55
N ASN A 29 3.80 -22.45 -11.81
CA ASN A 29 2.61 -22.09 -12.58
C ASN A 29 1.79 -21.05 -11.82
N VAL A 30 1.48 -19.95 -12.49
CA VAL A 30 0.67 -18.86 -11.96
C VAL A 30 -0.51 -18.59 -12.86
N LEU A 31 -1.67 -18.39 -12.27
CA LEU A 31 -2.85 -17.86 -12.95
C LEU A 31 -3.05 -16.41 -12.51
N TYR A 32 -2.91 -15.47 -13.46
CA TYR A 32 -3.18 -14.04 -13.24
C TYR A 32 -4.50 -13.68 -13.90
N VAL A 33 -5.48 -13.33 -13.10
CA VAL A 33 -6.82 -12.94 -13.54
C VAL A 33 -6.99 -11.45 -13.37
N SER A 34 -7.25 -10.74 -14.48
CA SER A 34 -7.57 -9.31 -14.47
C SER A 34 -8.79 -9.03 -15.34
N ALA A 35 -9.82 -8.53 -14.73
CA ALA A 35 -11.03 -8.11 -15.44
C ALA A 35 -11.06 -6.60 -15.74
N GLU A 36 -10.04 -5.85 -15.30
CA GLU A 36 -9.91 -4.42 -15.60
C GLU A 36 -9.06 -4.15 -16.85
N GLU A 37 -8.07 -5.00 -17.11
CA GLU A 37 -7.14 -4.87 -18.23
C GLU A 37 -7.22 -6.11 -19.13
N SER A 38 -7.07 -5.89 -20.43
CA SER A 38 -6.99 -7.01 -21.38
C SER A 38 -5.67 -7.77 -21.21
N GLU A 39 -5.65 -9.01 -21.67
CA GLU A 39 -4.45 -9.87 -21.65
C GLU A 39 -3.28 -9.21 -22.38
N GLU A 40 -3.55 -8.50 -23.51
CA GLU A 40 -2.53 -7.79 -24.27
C GLU A 40 -1.92 -6.61 -23.47
N GLN A 41 -2.75 -5.88 -22.71
CA GLN A 41 -2.27 -4.80 -21.85
C GLN A 41 -1.38 -5.31 -20.74
N ILE A 42 -1.76 -6.43 -20.10
CA ILE A 42 -0.96 -7.10 -19.08
C ILE A 42 0.34 -7.61 -19.68
N ALA A 43 0.29 -8.24 -20.86
CA ALA A 43 1.48 -8.75 -21.55
C ALA A 43 2.45 -7.61 -21.92
N LEU A 44 1.95 -6.46 -22.39
CA LEU A 44 2.78 -5.28 -22.66
C LEU A 44 3.44 -4.75 -21.37
N ARG A 45 2.71 -4.73 -20.27
CA ARG A 45 3.25 -4.34 -18.96
C ARG A 45 4.32 -5.33 -18.49
N ALA A 46 4.08 -6.63 -18.59
CA ALA A 46 5.05 -7.66 -18.25
C ALA A 46 6.33 -7.54 -19.08
N LYS A 47 6.20 -7.29 -20.39
CA LYS A 47 7.34 -7.04 -21.27
C LYS A 47 8.15 -5.81 -20.86
N ARG A 48 7.49 -4.70 -20.49
CA ARG A 48 8.18 -3.50 -19.98
C ARG A 48 8.95 -3.78 -18.69
N LEU A 49 8.44 -4.67 -17.85
CA LEU A 49 9.06 -5.10 -16.60
C LEU A 49 10.13 -6.21 -16.79
N ASN A 50 10.42 -6.59 -18.05
CA ASN A 50 11.31 -7.69 -18.41
C ASN A 50 10.87 -9.04 -17.81
N ILE A 51 9.57 -9.25 -17.65
CA ILE A 51 9.00 -10.49 -17.17
C ILE A 51 8.59 -11.33 -18.38
N LEU A 52 9.40 -12.35 -18.67
CA LEU A 52 9.19 -13.29 -19.76
C LEU A 52 9.17 -14.70 -19.15
N SER A 53 8.01 -15.19 -18.78
CA SER A 53 7.85 -16.53 -18.23
C SER A 53 6.73 -17.28 -18.93
N SER A 54 7.00 -18.48 -19.38
CA SER A 54 5.98 -19.38 -19.98
C SER A 54 5.01 -19.97 -18.95
N ASN A 55 5.29 -19.77 -17.66
CA ASN A 55 4.51 -20.32 -16.56
C ASN A 55 3.42 -19.37 -16.05
N ILE A 56 3.30 -18.19 -16.68
CA ILE A 56 2.26 -17.22 -16.34
C ILE A 56 1.10 -17.37 -17.32
N HIS A 57 -0.04 -17.81 -16.82
CA HIS A 57 -1.29 -17.90 -17.54
C HIS A 57 -2.11 -16.65 -17.25
N LEU A 58 -2.53 -15.92 -18.29
CA LEU A 58 -3.35 -14.72 -18.18
C LEU A 58 -4.81 -15.06 -18.44
N SER A 59 -5.72 -14.42 -17.76
CA SER A 59 -7.16 -14.53 -17.96
C SER A 59 -7.83 -13.18 -17.72
N SER A 60 -8.80 -12.84 -18.57
CA SER A 60 -9.69 -11.69 -18.43
C SER A 60 -11.07 -12.05 -17.87
N GLU A 61 -11.24 -13.28 -17.35
CA GLU A 61 -12.49 -13.75 -16.78
C GLU A 61 -12.83 -13.01 -15.48
N ASN A 62 -14.10 -12.70 -15.28
CA ASN A 62 -14.61 -12.01 -14.09
C ASN A 62 -15.65 -12.80 -13.31
N ARG A 63 -16.15 -13.93 -13.86
CA ARG A 63 -17.06 -14.85 -13.14
C ARG A 63 -16.26 -15.80 -12.26
N ILE A 64 -16.51 -15.76 -10.96
CA ILE A 64 -15.76 -16.57 -9.98
C ILE A 64 -15.80 -18.06 -10.28
N ASP A 65 -16.93 -18.58 -10.74
CA ASP A 65 -17.09 -20.01 -11.00
C ASP A 65 -16.26 -20.44 -12.21
N GLU A 66 -16.12 -19.60 -13.23
CA GLU A 66 -15.24 -19.86 -14.38
C GLU A 66 -13.75 -19.71 -14.00
N ILE A 67 -13.42 -18.76 -13.12
CA ILE A 67 -12.06 -18.66 -12.57
C ILE A 67 -11.69 -19.95 -11.84
N ILE A 68 -12.61 -20.52 -11.06
CA ILE A 68 -12.40 -21.80 -10.37
C ILE A 68 -12.21 -22.94 -11.36
N ASN A 69 -12.98 -22.96 -12.46
CA ASN A 69 -12.78 -23.93 -13.53
C ASN A 69 -11.38 -23.83 -14.16
N GLN A 70 -10.90 -22.61 -14.39
CA GLN A 70 -9.53 -22.39 -14.89
C GLN A 70 -8.45 -22.86 -13.91
N ILE A 71 -8.65 -22.68 -12.59
CA ILE A 71 -7.74 -23.21 -11.57
C ILE A 71 -7.59 -24.73 -11.70
N ASN A 72 -8.70 -25.46 -11.92
CA ASN A 72 -8.70 -26.91 -12.08
C ASN A 72 -7.93 -27.38 -13.33
N ILE A 73 -7.91 -26.56 -14.39
CA ILE A 73 -7.19 -26.84 -15.64
C ILE A 73 -5.70 -26.50 -15.51
N VAL A 74 -5.39 -25.28 -15.05
CA VAL A 74 -4.02 -24.74 -14.99
C VAL A 74 -3.23 -25.34 -13.81
N LYS A 75 -3.91 -25.68 -12.71
CA LYS A 75 -3.34 -26.14 -11.44
C LYS A 75 -2.21 -25.22 -10.96
N PRO A 76 -2.49 -23.92 -10.79
CA PRO A 76 -1.49 -22.96 -10.42
C PRO A 76 -1.06 -23.15 -8.96
N GLN A 77 0.16 -22.74 -8.63
CA GLN A 77 0.61 -22.65 -7.23
C GLN A 77 0.28 -21.29 -6.62
N LEU A 78 0.10 -20.28 -7.47
CA LEU A 78 -0.33 -18.93 -7.11
C LEU A 78 -1.44 -18.47 -8.05
N LEU A 79 -2.55 -18.02 -7.47
CA LEU A 79 -3.61 -17.28 -8.14
C LEU A 79 -3.50 -15.81 -7.78
N ILE A 80 -3.55 -14.92 -8.77
CA ILE A 80 -3.68 -13.47 -8.55
C ILE A 80 -5.01 -12.99 -9.11
N ILE A 81 -5.75 -12.24 -8.31
CA ILE A 81 -7.01 -11.56 -8.70
C ILE A 81 -6.77 -10.05 -8.69
N ASP A 82 -6.85 -9.41 -9.85
CA ASP A 82 -6.65 -7.96 -10.05
C ASP A 82 -7.80 -7.33 -10.84
N SER A 83 -8.78 -6.77 -10.18
CA SER A 83 -9.01 -6.62 -8.76
C SER A 83 -10.25 -7.39 -8.29
N VAL A 84 -10.37 -7.57 -6.97
CA VAL A 84 -11.54 -8.26 -6.39
C VAL A 84 -12.86 -7.53 -6.65
N GLN A 85 -12.80 -6.23 -6.92
CA GLN A 85 -13.99 -5.41 -7.20
C GLN A 85 -14.66 -5.75 -8.53
N THR A 86 -13.95 -6.33 -9.46
CA THR A 86 -14.45 -6.69 -10.80
C THR A 86 -14.98 -8.12 -10.88
N VAL A 87 -14.60 -8.97 -9.92
CA VAL A 87 -15.04 -10.37 -9.87
C VAL A 87 -16.45 -10.47 -9.25
N TYR A 88 -17.29 -11.32 -9.81
CA TYR A 88 -18.63 -11.55 -9.32
C TYR A 88 -19.05 -13.02 -9.37
N SER A 89 -20.09 -13.33 -8.62
CA SER A 89 -20.77 -14.63 -8.58
C SER A 89 -22.20 -14.49 -9.09
N ASP A 90 -22.61 -15.35 -10.01
CA ASP A 90 -24.01 -15.38 -10.50
C ASP A 90 -24.99 -15.83 -9.41
N SER A 91 -24.53 -16.43 -8.32
CA SER A 91 -25.36 -16.84 -7.19
C SER A 91 -25.88 -15.68 -6.33
N VAL A 92 -25.43 -14.44 -6.60
CA VAL A 92 -25.75 -13.25 -5.81
C VAL A 92 -26.32 -12.15 -6.72
N GLU A 93 -27.57 -11.76 -6.48
CA GLU A 93 -28.25 -10.69 -7.22
C GLU A 93 -27.78 -9.30 -6.74
N SER A 94 -26.52 -8.96 -6.97
CA SER A 94 -25.98 -7.63 -6.69
C SER A 94 -24.88 -7.28 -7.68
N LEU A 95 -24.64 -5.98 -7.87
CA LEU A 95 -23.64 -5.51 -8.83
C LEU A 95 -22.22 -5.92 -8.41
N PRO A 96 -21.32 -6.22 -9.38
CA PRO A 96 -19.89 -6.38 -9.11
C PRO A 96 -19.35 -5.23 -8.26
N GLY A 97 -18.39 -5.50 -7.37
CA GLY A 97 -17.84 -4.51 -6.45
C GLY A 97 -18.72 -4.17 -5.23
N SER A 98 -19.96 -4.67 -5.16
CA SER A 98 -20.78 -4.55 -3.94
C SER A 98 -20.19 -5.39 -2.80
N ILE A 99 -20.48 -4.99 -1.55
CA ILE A 99 -19.99 -5.70 -0.35
C ILE A 99 -20.39 -7.18 -0.38
N THR A 100 -21.61 -7.47 -0.81
CA THR A 100 -22.15 -8.84 -0.89
C THR A 100 -21.38 -9.67 -1.89
N GLN A 101 -21.12 -9.15 -3.09
CA GLN A 101 -20.32 -9.81 -4.13
C GLN A 101 -18.89 -10.06 -3.66
N ILE A 102 -18.23 -9.05 -3.10
CA ILE A 102 -16.85 -9.17 -2.60
C ILE A 102 -16.75 -10.22 -1.49
N ARG A 103 -17.76 -10.28 -0.62
CA ARG A 103 -17.82 -11.29 0.45
C ARG A 103 -17.97 -12.70 -0.13
N GLU A 104 -18.91 -12.89 -1.04
CA GLU A 104 -19.17 -14.19 -1.69
C GLU A 104 -17.94 -14.69 -2.47
N CYS A 105 -17.40 -13.84 -3.35
CA CYS A 105 -16.19 -14.18 -4.11
C CYS A 105 -15.00 -14.46 -3.18
N GLY A 106 -14.83 -13.65 -2.12
CA GLY A 106 -13.79 -13.87 -1.13
C GLY A 106 -13.93 -15.20 -0.38
N GLN A 107 -15.14 -15.63 -0.05
CA GLN A 107 -15.38 -16.94 0.57
C GLN A 107 -15.04 -18.08 -0.37
N LYS A 108 -15.46 -18.03 -1.63
CA LYS A 108 -15.13 -19.04 -2.66
C LYS A 108 -13.62 -19.13 -2.89
N LEU A 109 -12.93 -17.97 -3.00
CA LEU A 109 -11.46 -17.92 -3.15
C LEU A 109 -10.74 -18.50 -1.94
N LEU A 110 -11.20 -18.22 -0.73
CA LEU A 110 -10.62 -18.76 0.50
C LEU A 110 -10.80 -20.28 0.59
N GLN A 111 -11.95 -20.79 0.17
CA GLN A 111 -12.22 -22.23 0.12
C GLN A 111 -11.30 -22.91 -0.87
N VAL A 112 -11.22 -22.40 -2.11
CA VAL A 112 -10.32 -22.94 -3.14
C VAL A 112 -8.86 -22.89 -2.71
N ALA A 113 -8.42 -21.79 -2.08
CA ALA A 113 -7.05 -21.71 -1.55
C ALA A 113 -6.73 -22.88 -0.62
N LYS A 114 -7.66 -23.25 0.27
CA LYS A 114 -7.49 -24.33 1.25
C LYS A 114 -7.58 -25.71 0.62
N ASP A 115 -8.59 -25.93 -0.23
CA ASP A 115 -8.88 -27.23 -0.81
C ASP A 115 -7.79 -27.65 -1.82
N GLU A 116 -7.39 -26.72 -2.70
CA GLU A 116 -6.36 -26.93 -3.70
C GLU A 116 -4.93 -26.66 -3.18
N LYS A 117 -4.79 -26.15 -1.94
CA LYS A 117 -3.51 -25.79 -1.31
C LYS A 117 -2.69 -24.79 -2.12
N ILE A 118 -3.35 -23.87 -2.82
CA ILE A 118 -2.73 -22.79 -3.58
C ILE A 118 -2.61 -21.51 -2.75
N ALA A 119 -1.66 -20.66 -3.10
CA ALA A 119 -1.62 -19.28 -2.59
C ALA A 119 -2.55 -18.41 -3.42
N VAL A 120 -3.31 -17.53 -2.76
CA VAL A 120 -4.19 -16.57 -3.46
C VAL A 120 -3.81 -15.16 -3.04
N LEU A 121 -3.36 -14.34 -4.01
CA LEU A 121 -3.13 -12.91 -3.83
C LEU A 121 -4.30 -12.14 -4.44
N VAL A 122 -5.02 -11.41 -3.59
CA VAL A 122 -6.15 -10.58 -4.00
C VAL A 122 -5.73 -9.12 -3.95
N ILE A 123 -5.87 -8.43 -5.06
CA ILE A 123 -5.64 -6.98 -5.15
C ILE A 123 -6.96 -6.26 -4.91
N GLY A 124 -6.92 -5.23 -4.04
CA GLY A 124 -8.06 -4.41 -3.72
C GLY A 124 -7.76 -2.91 -3.76
N HIS A 125 -8.66 -2.11 -4.31
CA HIS A 125 -8.56 -0.65 -4.29
C HIS A 125 -9.16 -0.10 -2.99
N VAL A 126 -8.38 0.73 -2.28
CA VAL A 126 -8.81 1.44 -1.08
C VAL A 126 -8.78 2.92 -1.37
N THR A 127 -9.88 3.65 -1.12
CA THR A 127 -9.88 5.11 -1.24
C THR A 127 -9.16 5.78 -0.08
N LYS A 128 -8.67 7.01 -0.31
CA LYS A 128 -7.99 7.84 0.72
C LYS A 128 -8.83 8.04 1.99
N GLU A 129 -10.15 7.94 1.88
CA GLU A 129 -11.10 8.10 3.00
C GLU A 129 -11.43 6.78 3.71
N GLY A 130 -10.89 5.66 3.26
CA GLY A 130 -11.16 4.33 3.85
C GLY A 130 -12.61 3.85 3.69
N VAL A 131 -13.39 4.47 2.80
CA VAL A 131 -14.86 4.36 2.72
C VAL A 131 -15.33 3.31 1.72
N ILE A 132 -14.50 2.82 0.80
CA ILE A 132 -14.92 1.68 -0.02
C ILE A 132 -14.85 0.42 0.85
N ALA A 133 -16.02 -0.01 1.29
CA ALA A 133 -16.23 -1.08 2.26
C ALA A 133 -15.72 -2.47 1.81
N GLY A 134 -15.39 -2.64 0.53
CA GLY A 134 -15.03 -3.93 -0.05
C GLY A 134 -13.74 -4.56 0.51
N PRO A 135 -12.56 -3.95 0.38
CA PRO A 135 -11.32 -4.53 0.86
C PRO A 135 -11.26 -4.70 2.38
N LYS A 136 -11.84 -3.77 3.16
CA LYS A 136 -11.92 -3.91 4.63
C LYS A 136 -12.68 -5.16 5.08
N MET A 137 -13.71 -5.55 4.34
CA MET A 137 -14.44 -6.80 4.62
C MET A 137 -13.51 -8.02 4.48
N LEU A 138 -12.65 -8.04 3.47
CA LEU A 138 -11.71 -9.13 3.24
C LEU A 138 -10.60 -9.20 4.30
N GLU A 139 -10.23 -8.09 4.95
CA GLU A 139 -9.19 -8.09 5.99
C GLU A 139 -9.43 -9.12 7.08
N HIS A 140 -10.71 -9.34 7.46
CA HIS A 140 -11.07 -10.33 8.47
C HIS A 140 -10.97 -11.77 7.96
N MET A 141 -11.13 -11.98 6.64
CA MET A 141 -11.19 -13.29 6.01
C MET A 141 -9.80 -13.81 5.63
N VAL A 142 -8.90 -12.93 5.19
CA VAL A 142 -7.57 -13.29 4.70
C VAL A 142 -6.57 -13.56 5.83
N ASP A 143 -5.49 -14.26 5.52
CA ASP A 143 -4.42 -14.59 6.46
C ASP A 143 -3.42 -13.45 6.62
N THR A 144 -3.16 -12.73 5.54
CA THR A 144 -2.21 -11.62 5.51
C THR A 144 -2.85 -10.41 4.80
N VAL A 145 -2.64 -9.22 5.36
CA VAL A 145 -3.03 -7.94 4.76
C VAL A 145 -1.81 -7.08 4.58
N LEU A 146 -1.55 -6.70 3.36
CA LEU A 146 -0.48 -5.79 2.96
C LEU A 146 -1.10 -4.53 2.37
N TYR A 147 -0.57 -3.37 2.75
CA TYR A 147 -0.93 -2.10 2.13
C TYR A 147 0.26 -1.48 1.42
N LEU A 148 0.07 -1.14 0.14
CA LEU A 148 1.00 -0.32 -0.61
C LEU A 148 0.55 1.14 -0.52
N GLU A 149 1.35 1.94 0.17
CA GLU A 149 1.10 3.34 0.47
C GLU A 149 2.10 4.25 -0.25
N GLY A 150 1.75 5.51 -0.44
CA GLY A 150 2.61 6.54 -1.02
C GLY A 150 1.81 7.73 -1.51
N ASP A 151 2.51 8.81 -1.81
CA ASP A 151 1.92 9.99 -2.47
C ASP A 151 2.18 9.89 -3.98
N GLU A 152 1.20 10.27 -4.80
CA GLU A 152 1.35 10.32 -6.27
C GLU A 152 2.42 11.32 -6.73
N ARG A 153 2.73 12.29 -5.88
CA ARG A 153 3.76 13.33 -6.12
C ARG A 153 5.16 12.88 -5.76
N GLN A 154 5.30 11.72 -5.11
CA GLN A 154 6.58 11.17 -4.66
C GLN A 154 6.81 9.81 -5.32
N ASP A 155 8.06 9.54 -5.68
CA ASP A 155 8.40 8.29 -6.37
C ASP A 155 8.50 7.09 -5.43
N HIS A 156 8.50 7.31 -4.11
CA HIS A 156 8.61 6.22 -3.15
C HIS A 156 7.26 5.62 -2.76
N ARG A 157 7.28 4.33 -2.46
CA ARG A 157 6.15 3.52 -2.00
C ARG A 157 6.55 2.73 -0.77
N ILE A 158 5.63 2.60 0.16
CA ILE A 158 5.84 1.85 1.41
C ILE A 158 4.87 0.68 1.42
N LEU A 159 5.39 -0.52 1.52
CA LEU A 159 4.60 -1.74 1.71
C LEU A 159 4.58 -2.08 3.19
N ARG A 160 3.39 -2.04 3.80
CA ARG A 160 3.17 -2.36 5.21
C ARG A 160 2.37 -3.63 5.38
N SER A 161 2.77 -4.44 6.34
CA SER A 161 1.94 -5.54 6.83
C SER A 161 1.04 -5.04 7.96
N VAL A 162 -0.28 -5.13 7.77
CA VAL A 162 -1.29 -4.74 8.78
C VAL A 162 -1.80 -5.95 9.54
N LYS A 163 -1.80 -7.11 8.89
CA LYS A 163 -2.16 -8.40 9.47
C LYS A 163 -1.27 -9.48 8.89
N ASN A 164 -0.77 -10.36 9.74
CA ASN A 164 -0.01 -11.52 9.31
C ASN A 164 -0.18 -12.65 10.32
N ARG A 165 -0.91 -13.71 9.96
CA ARG A 165 -1.11 -14.88 10.84
C ARG A 165 0.13 -15.76 10.95
N PHE A 166 1.10 -15.58 10.06
CA PHE A 166 2.29 -16.45 9.97
C PHE A 166 3.57 -15.77 10.45
N GLY A 167 3.51 -14.49 10.82
CA GLY A 167 4.69 -13.74 11.23
C GLY A 167 4.38 -12.36 11.81
N THR A 168 5.41 -11.55 11.90
CA THR A 168 5.30 -10.17 12.41
C THR A 168 4.61 -9.23 11.41
N THR A 169 3.97 -8.20 11.94
CA THR A 169 3.42 -7.08 11.16
C THR A 169 4.32 -5.85 11.22
N ASN A 170 5.45 -5.93 11.93
CA ASN A 170 6.32 -4.78 12.17
C ASN A 170 7.34 -4.53 11.06
N GLU A 171 7.28 -5.28 9.96
CA GLU A 171 8.20 -5.10 8.84
C GLU A 171 7.61 -4.17 7.77
N VAL A 172 8.48 -3.35 7.17
CA VAL A 172 8.14 -2.41 6.11
C VAL A 172 9.10 -2.57 4.94
N GLY A 173 8.55 -2.70 3.75
CA GLY A 173 9.28 -2.60 2.49
C GLY A 173 9.21 -1.18 1.94
N ILE A 174 10.33 -0.60 1.55
CA ILE A 174 10.38 0.71 0.89
C ILE A 174 10.87 0.53 -0.53
N PHE A 175 10.11 1.05 -1.47
CA PHE A 175 10.35 0.94 -2.90
C PHE A 175 10.34 2.33 -3.55
N GLN A 176 11.08 2.46 -4.63
CA GLN A 176 11.02 3.60 -5.53
C GLN A 176 10.36 3.17 -6.84
N MET A 177 9.36 3.95 -7.29
CA MET A 177 8.73 3.75 -8.59
C MET A 177 9.59 4.39 -9.67
N ASN A 178 9.94 3.63 -10.69
CA ASN A 178 10.66 4.11 -11.85
C ASN A 178 10.07 3.53 -13.15
N THR A 179 10.65 3.83 -14.28
CA THR A 179 10.17 3.37 -15.59
C THR A 179 10.12 1.84 -15.72
N ASN A 180 10.99 1.13 -15.00
CA ASN A 180 11.10 -0.32 -15.00
C ASN A 180 10.30 -0.98 -13.84
N GLY A 181 9.42 -0.23 -13.17
CA GLY A 181 8.61 -0.72 -12.06
C GLY A 181 9.11 -0.27 -10.69
N LEU A 182 8.84 -1.07 -9.68
CA LEU A 182 9.24 -0.84 -8.29
C LEU A 182 10.63 -1.44 -8.04
N SER A 183 11.55 -0.64 -7.52
CA SER A 183 12.86 -1.08 -7.07
C SER A 183 12.98 -0.92 -5.55
N GLU A 184 13.60 -1.91 -4.88
CA GLU A 184 13.82 -1.86 -3.44
C GLU A 184 14.78 -0.72 -3.06
N VAL A 185 14.41 0.07 -2.06
CA VAL A 185 15.26 1.09 -1.46
C VAL A 185 16.00 0.49 -0.26
N ARG A 186 17.27 0.18 -0.44
CA ARG A 186 18.11 -0.44 0.61
C ARG A 186 18.40 0.51 1.76
N ASN A 187 18.63 1.79 1.46
CA ASN A 187 18.87 2.83 2.45
C ASN A 187 17.81 3.95 2.35
N PRO A 188 16.68 3.82 3.04
CA PRO A 188 15.63 4.85 3.01
C PRO A 188 16.09 6.20 3.55
N SER A 189 17.03 6.22 4.48
CA SER A 189 17.53 7.47 5.04
C SER A 189 18.19 8.35 3.98
N GLU A 190 18.92 7.76 3.03
CA GLU A 190 19.47 8.50 1.88
C GLU A 190 18.37 9.10 1.02
N LEU A 191 17.31 8.34 0.75
CA LEU A 191 16.18 8.81 -0.03
C LEU A 191 15.49 10.02 0.63
N PHE A 192 15.19 9.94 1.92
CA PHE A 192 14.47 11.00 2.64
C PHE A 192 15.35 12.22 2.96
N LEU A 193 16.66 12.09 2.90
CA LEU A 193 17.61 13.19 3.14
C LEU A 193 18.24 13.74 1.85
N ALA A 194 17.94 13.16 0.68
CA ALA A 194 18.57 13.52 -0.60
C ALA A 194 18.40 15.01 -0.98
N GLU A 195 17.27 15.61 -0.64
CA GLU A 195 16.95 17.01 -0.96
C GLU A 195 17.26 17.98 0.20
N ARG A 196 17.83 17.46 1.31
CA ARG A 196 18.13 18.27 2.49
C ARG A 196 19.19 19.33 2.18
N ARG A 197 18.89 20.58 2.52
CA ARG A 197 19.84 21.68 2.50
C ARG A 197 20.48 21.83 3.87
N ILE A 198 21.80 21.72 3.94
CA ILE A 198 22.58 21.70 5.19
C ILE A 198 22.60 23.08 5.89
N ASP A 199 22.51 24.18 5.12
CA ASP A 199 22.72 25.54 5.60
C ASP A 199 21.42 26.30 5.93
N ILE A 200 20.30 25.59 6.12
CA ILE A 200 19.00 26.22 6.41
C ILE A 200 18.66 26.04 7.90
N THR A 201 18.31 27.15 8.56
CA THR A 201 17.74 27.12 9.91
C THR A 201 16.33 26.56 9.90
N GLY A 202 15.91 25.91 10.99
CA GLY A 202 14.57 25.33 11.09
C GLY A 202 14.45 23.92 10.52
N SER A 203 15.56 23.28 10.18
CA SER A 203 15.63 21.87 9.75
C SER A 203 16.46 21.05 10.72
N THR A 204 15.97 19.86 11.08
CA THR A 204 16.69 18.88 11.89
C THR A 204 16.46 17.47 11.39
N ILE A 205 17.42 16.57 11.64
CA ILE A 205 17.26 15.15 11.37
C ILE A 205 16.73 14.48 12.62
N PHE A 206 15.73 13.62 12.44
CA PHE A 206 15.12 12.84 13.49
C PHE A 206 15.08 11.36 13.10
N PRO A 207 15.50 10.44 13.99
CA PRO A 207 15.34 9.01 13.77
C PRO A 207 13.88 8.61 14.05
N SER A 208 13.14 8.28 12.99
CA SER A 208 11.81 7.71 13.06
C SER A 208 11.89 6.19 12.99
N LEU A 209 10.94 5.50 13.62
CA LEU A 209 10.82 4.06 13.55
C LEU A 209 9.62 3.71 12.68
N GLU A 210 9.90 3.06 11.55
CA GLU A 210 8.88 2.51 10.68
C GLU A 210 8.86 0.98 10.83
N GLY A 211 7.89 0.50 11.62
CA GLY A 211 7.93 -0.88 12.08
C GLY A 211 9.15 -1.15 12.98
N THR A 212 10.04 -2.04 12.56
CA THR A 212 11.32 -2.31 13.22
C THR A 212 12.50 -1.56 12.61
N ARG A 213 12.27 -0.83 11.50
CA ARG A 213 13.34 -0.20 10.71
C ARG A 213 13.55 1.25 11.13
N PRO A 214 14.71 1.64 11.65
CA PRO A 214 15.03 3.04 11.89
C PRO A 214 15.29 3.75 10.57
N ILE A 215 14.66 4.91 10.40
CA ILE A 215 14.77 5.76 9.20
C ILE A 215 15.07 7.16 9.66
N LEU A 216 16.09 7.78 9.08
CA LEU A 216 16.37 9.20 9.30
C LEU A 216 15.45 10.04 8.41
N VAL A 217 14.74 10.96 9.03
CA VAL A 217 13.82 11.87 8.36
C VAL A 217 14.16 13.31 8.68
N GLU A 218 13.84 14.22 7.78
CA GLU A 218 13.98 15.64 8.02
C GLU A 218 12.68 16.20 8.60
N ILE A 219 12.79 16.92 9.72
CA ILE A 219 11.72 17.73 10.27
C ILE A 219 12.06 19.18 9.99
N GLN A 220 11.17 19.86 9.28
CA GLN A 220 11.25 21.28 9.01
C GLN A 220 10.26 22.02 9.90
N SER A 221 10.68 23.09 10.55
CA SER A 221 9.82 23.91 11.38
C SER A 221 10.06 25.40 11.10
N LEU A 222 8.96 26.14 11.10
CA LEU A 222 8.99 27.59 10.98
C LEU A 222 8.14 28.19 12.10
N VAL A 223 8.71 29.17 12.78
CA VAL A 223 8.02 29.99 13.78
C VAL A 223 8.11 31.44 13.34
N SER A 224 6.96 32.12 13.27
CA SER A 224 6.88 33.54 12.89
C SER A 224 5.86 34.25 13.76
N PRO A 225 5.98 35.60 13.95
CA PRO A 225 4.93 36.36 14.59
C PRO A 225 3.59 36.16 13.92
N ALA A 226 2.53 35.95 14.69
CA ALA A 226 1.19 35.80 14.15
C ALA A 226 0.69 37.09 13.54
N ASN A 227 0.24 37.02 12.28
CA ASN A 227 -0.35 38.18 11.59
C ASN A 227 -1.83 38.39 11.95
N PHE A 228 -2.44 37.42 12.62
CA PHE A 228 -3.84 37.44 13.04
C PHE A 228 -3.95 37.29 14.55
N ASN A 229 -5.08 37.70 15.12
CA ASN A 229 -5.32 37.63 16.56
C ASN A 229 -5.27 36.18 17.12
N THR A 230 -5.45 35.20 16.27
CA THR A 230 -5.36 33.76 16.63
C THR A 230 -4.16 33.13 15.92
N PRO A 231 -3.12 32.71 16.66
CA PRO A 231 -1.95 32.06 16.10
C PRO A 231 -2.30 30.75 15.37
N GLN A 232 -1.72 30.58 14.21
CA GLN A 232 -1.93 29.39 13.39
C GLN A 232 -0.99 28.25 13.82
N ARG A 233 -1.49 27.03 13.79
CA ARG A 233 -0.75 25.81 14.04
C ARG A 233 -0.99 24.86 12.88
N ASN A 234 -0.02 24.69 12.00
CA ASN A 234 -0.12 23.84 10.82
C ASN A 234 0.89 22.70 10.89
N VAL A 235 0.43 21.50 10.57
CA VAL A 235 1.25 20.29 10.55
C VAL A 235 1.05 19.54 9.25
N ASN A 236 2.13 18.97 8.73
CA ASN A 236 2.12 18.02 7.64
C ASN A 236 2.97 16.80 8.04
N GLY A 237 2.38 15.60 7.98
CA GLY A 237 3.05 14.38 8.41
C GLY A 237 3.32 14.27 9.92
N PHE A 238 2.71 15.14 10.73
CA PHE A 238 2.89 15.20 12.19
C PHE A 238 1.55 15.39 12.89
N ASP A 239 1.39 14.78 14.08
CA ASP A 239 0.14 14.87 14.83
C ASP A 239 -0.06 16.26 15.46
N PHE A 240 -1.22 16.89 15.17
CA PHE A 240 -1.54 18.22 15.65
C PHE A 240 -1.62 18.32 17.20
N LYS A 241 -2.16 17.29 17.87
CA LYS A 241 -2.26 17.29 19.35
C LYS A 241 -0.88 17.20 19.97
N ARG A 242 0.01 16.43 19.33
CA ARG A 242 1.41 16.31 19.76
C ARG A 242 2.15 17.62 19.58
N LEU A 243 1.96 18.36 18.47
CA LEU A 243 2.50 19.70 18.31
C LEU A 243 2.01 20.64 19.41
N SER A 244 0.71 20.64 19.70
CA SER A 244 0.13 21.51 20.73
C SER A 244 0.72 21.23 22.12
N MET A 245 0.95 19.96 22.47
CA MET A 245 1.66 19.59 23.70
C MET A 245 3.10 20.08 23.73
N LEU A 246 3.85 19.91 22.64
CA LEU A 246 5.25 20.37 22.54
C LEU A 246 5.34 21.89 22.69
N VAL A 247 4.46 22.65 22.04
CA VAL A 247 4.38 24.11 22.19
C VAL A 247 4.13 24.49 23.66
N ALA A 248 3.17 23.86 24.33
CA ALA A 248 2.89 24.13 25.75
C ALA A 248 4.09 23.81 26.67
N VAL A 249 4.82 22.73 26.38
CA VAL A 249 6.05 22.39 27.11
C VAL A 249 7.14 23.42 26.89
N LEU A 250 7.35 23.87 25.64
CA LEU A 250 8.33 24.91 25.30
C LEU A 250 8.00 26.23 26.01
N GLU A 251 6.74 26.64 26.04
CA GLU A 251 6.32 27.82 26.77
C GLU A 251 6.59 27.69 28.28
N LYS A 252 6.12 26.59 28.87
CA LYS A 252 6.17 26.44 30.34
C LYS A 252 7.56 26.14 30.89
N ARG A 253 8.37 25.36 30.17
CA ARG A 253 9.68 24.89 30.61
C ARG A 253 10.85 25.73 30.12
N MET A 254 10.74 26.25 28.90
CA MET A 254 11.82 26.99 28.25
C MET A 254 11.59 28.48 28.21
N GLY A 255 10.39 28.95 28.58
CA GLY A 255 10.04 30.36 28.62
C GLY A 255 9.83 31.00 27.24
N TYR A 256 9.73 30.22 26.16
CA TYR A 256 9.44 30.74 24.84
C TYR A 256 8.02 31.30 24.75
N LYS A 257 7.84 32.51 24.23
CA LYS A 257 6.52 33.13 24.05
C LYS A 257 5.87 32.61 22.76
N MET A 258 5.35 31.40 22.79
CA MET A 258 4.75 30.74 21.61
C MET A 258 3.27 31.11 21.39
N GLY A 259 2.62 31.72 22.42
CA GLY A 259 1.20 32.07 22.37
C GLY A 259 0.84 33.13 21.33
N THR A 260 1.80 33.92 20.84
CA THR A 260 1.64 34.93 19.80
C THR A 260 2.38 34.61 18.50
N GLN A 261 2.79 33.35 18.32
CA GLN A 261 3.57 32.91 17.17
C GLN A 261 2.78 31.89 16.35
N ASP A 262 2.83 32.04 15.03
CA ASP A 262 2.44 30.96 14.11
C ASP A 262 3.51 29.88 14.11
N VAL A 263 3.10 28.62 14.07
CA VAL A 263 4.00 27.47 14.06
C VAL A 263 3.61 26.51 12.94
N TYR A 264 4.56 26.22 12.08
CA TYR A 264 4.45 25.29 10.98
C TYR A 264 5.45 24.16 11.16
N VAL A 265 5.01 22.92 11.03
CA VAL A 265 5.87 21.74 11.11
C VAL A 265 5.58 20.83 9.93
N ASN A 266 6.63 20.43 9.23
CA ASN A 266 6.56 19.53 8.09
C ASN A 266 7.52 18.37 8.32
N LEU A 267 7.02 17.14 8.22
CA LEU A 267 7.82 15.93 8.16
C LEU A 267 8.04 15.59 6.68
N VAL A 268 9.29 15.66 6.24
CA VAL A 268 9.65 15.39 4.85
C VAL A 268 9.57 13.88 4.61
N GLY A 269 8.99 13.50 3.45
CA GLY A 269 8.93 12.10 3.03
C GLY A 269 7.58 11.41 3.19
N GLY A 270 6.53 12.12 3.67
CA GLY A 270 5.16 11.57 3.74
C GLY A 270 4.98 10.39 4.71
N LEU A 271 5.93 10.17 5.61
CA LEU A 271 5.80 9.26 6.75
C LEU A 271 4.79 9.84 7.75
N LYS A 272 3.99 8.99 8.40
CA LYS A 272 2.95 9.41 9.35
C LYS A 272 3.22 8.87 10.74
#